data_6b71e262e9ef786825bae96c60913a78
#
_entry.id   6b71e262e9ef786825bae96c60913a78
#
_cell.length_a   1.000
_cell.length_b   1.000
_cell.length_c   1.000
_cell.angle_alpha   90.00
_cell.angle_beta   90.00
_cell.angle_gamma   90.00
#
_symmetry.space_group_name_H-M   'P 1'
#
loop_
_entity.id
_entity.type
_entity.pdbx_description
1 polymer ?
#
loop_
_entity_poly.entity_id
_entity_poly.type
_entity_poly.pdbx_seq_one_letter_code
_entity_poly.pdbx_strand_id
1 'polypeptide(L)'
;MLNLENDYEPLLLPPSGVSKILILAGYAEEYPGFPVTSLLSAPTIGNLTEGLRLWRLMPDAVIIVSGGIMRKGEQSFAASMADFLVQMGVPGDRILIEGVSQNTYENFLESEKYLEGEPFILVAQACDMRRAMAVARKLGMQPVPAPASFRVRQHFSGLSTGRQILRVFESFIYPSPDNLSRIQWAYHEYAGYYWYRFRGRI
;
A
#
# COMPACT_ATOMS: atom_id res chain seq x y z
N MET A 1 -14.23 -4.89 -5.59
CA MET A 1 -13.55 -4.12 -4.53
C MET A 1 -13.72 -4.75 -3.14
N LEU A 2 -14.93 -4.95 -2.60
CA LEU A 2 -15.14 -5.53 -1.26
C LEU A 2 -14.40 -6.87 -1.05
N ASN A 3 -14.44 -7.77 -2.02
CA ASN A 3 -13.72 -9.05 -1.94
C ASN A 3 -12.20 -8.89 -1.86
N LEU A 4 -11.63 -7.85 -2.47
CA LEU A 4 -10.19 -7.57 -2.39
C LEU A 4 -9.79 -7.01 -1.02
N GLU A 5 -10.67 -6.23 -0.40
CA GLU A 5 -10.41 -5.63 0.91
C GLU A 5 -10.70 -6.56 2.10
N ASN A 6 -11.37 -7.69 1.86
CA ASN A 6 -11.72 -8.68 2.89
C ASN A 6 -10.66 -9.79 3.06
N ASP A 7 -9.64 -9.84 2.23
CA ASP A 7 -8.64 -10.92 2.28
C ASP A 7 -7.75 -10.84 3.51
N TYR A 8 -7.52 -9.64 4.03
CA TYR A 8 -6.64 -9.41 5.17
C TYR A 8 -7.27 -8.46 6.18
N GLU A 9 -7.13 -8.80 7.45
CA GLU A 9 -7.63 -7.97 8.55
C GLU A 9 -6.69 -6.79 8.81
N PRO A 10 -7.22 -5.64 9.30
CA PRO A 10 -6.38 -4.54 9.77
C PRO A 10 -5.40 -4.99 10.85
N LEU A 11 -4.13 -4.61 10.72
CA LEU A 11 -3.11 -4.91 11.71
C LEU A 11 -3.17 -3.87 12.84
N LEU A 12 -3.81 -4.20 13.96
CA LEU A 12 -3.97 -3.27 15.08
C LEU A 12 -2.68 -3.10 15.89
N LEU A 13 -1.97 -4.21 16.14
CA LEU A 13 -0.71 -4.23 16.89
C LEU A 13 0.36 -4.97 16.09
N PRO A 14 1.61 -4.47 16.07
CA PRO A 14 2.70 -5.17 15.42
C PRO A 14 3.00 -6.50 16.14
N PRO A 15 3.33 -7.57 15.40
CA PRO A 15 3.74 -8.82 15.99
C PRO A 15 5.13 -8.70 16.64
N SER A 16 5.39 -9.52 17.64
CA SER A 16 6.73 -9.61 18.25
C SER A 16 7.76 -10.14 17.25
N GLY A 17 9.00 -9.65 17.35
CA GLY A 17 10.11 -10.13 16.53
C GLY A 17 10.17 -9.55 15.11
N VAL A 18 9.34 -8.57 14.78
CA VAL A 18 9.42 -7.82 13.54
C VAL A 18 10.03 -6.45 13.80
N SER A 19 11.04 -6.08 13.02
CA SER A 19 11.81 -4.83 13.15
C SER A 19 11.78 -3.95 11.89
N LYS A 20 11.09 -4.40 10.83
CA LYS A 20 11.08 -3.73 9.53
C LYS A 20 9.65 -3.49 9.05
N ILE A 21 9.41 -2.32 8.45
CA ILE A 21 8.12 -1.92 7.86
C ILE A 21 8.39 -1.55 6.41
N LEU A 22 7.87 -2.30 5.45
CA LEU A 22 7.90 -1.96 4.03
C LEU A 22 6.59 -1.26 3.64
N ILE A 23 6.70 -0.03 3.16
CA ILE A 23 5.56 0.78 2.69
C ILE A 23 5.64 0.91 1.17
N LEU A 24 4.63 0.40 0.47
CA LEU A 24 4.55 0.53 -0.98
C LEU A 24 3.91 1.86 -1.37
N ALA A 25 4.50 2.52 -2.38
CA ALA A 25 3.89 3.68 -3.02
C ALA A 25 2.61 3.26 -3.75
N GLY A 26 1.58 4.13 -3.70
CA GLY A 26 0.47 4.06 -4.63
C GLY A 26 0.80 4.87 -5.88
N TYR A 27 0.85 6.18 -5.73
CA TYR A 27 1.14 7.13 -6.80
C TYR A 27 1.59 8.47 -6.20
N ALA A 28 2.44 9.21 -6.91
CA ALA A 28 2.82 10.58 -6.58
C ALA A 28 2.93 11.41 -7.85
N GLU A 29 2.80 12.72 -7.72
CA GLU A 29 3.01 13.69 -8.80
C GLU A 29 4.02 14.73 -8.33
N GLU A 30 4.88 15.19 -9.22
CA GLU A 30 5.86 16.23 -8.92
C GLU A 30 5.33 17.59 -9.35
N TYR A 31 5.04 18.45 -8.37
CA TYR A 31 4.69 19.85 -8.60
C TYR A 31 5.64 20.74 -7.78
N PRO A 32 6.67 21.33 -8.42
CA PRO A 32 7.60 22.20 -7.72
C PRO A 32 6.90 23.33 -6.97
N GLY A 33 7.28 23.55 -5.71
CA GLY A 33 6.70 24.60 -4.86
C GLY A 33 5.44 24.22 -4.09
N PHE A 34 4.95 22.98 -4.20
CA PHE A 34 3.88 22.48 -3.37
C PHE A 34 4.39 21.69 -2.16
N PRO A 35 3.66 21.67 -1.03
CA PRO A 35 4.03 20.85 0.11
C PRO A 35 3.96 19.36 -0.23
N VAL A 36 4.80 18.54 0.38
CA VAL A 36 4.89 17.09 0.12
C VAL A 36 3.54 16.38 0.22
N THR A 37 2.64 16.84 1.07
CA THR A 37 1.28 16.32 1.21
C THR A 37 0.41 16.51 -0.03
N SER A 38 0.75 17.47 -0.90
CA SER A 38 0.06 17.70 -2.18
C SER A 38 0.69 16.94 -3.34
N LEU A 39 1.90 16.41 -3.16
CA LEU A 39 2.61 15.62 -4.17
C LEU A 39 2.20 14.13 -4.12
N LEU A 40 1.74 13.67 -2.97
CA LEU A 40 1.40 12.27 -2.73
C LEU A 40 -0.09 12.03 -2.94
N SER A 41 -0.43 10.95 -3.65
CA SER A 41 -1.84 10.56 -3.79
C SER A 41 -2.46 10.17 -2.45
N ALA A 42 -3.78 10.31 -2.32
CA ALA A 42 -4.50 9.95 -1.10
C ALA A 42 -4.22 8.49 -0.64
N PRO A 43 -4.13 7.49 -1.53
CA PRO A 43 -3.72 6.14 -1.13
C PRO A 43 -2.30 6.06 -0.57
N THR A 44 -1.35 6.78 -1.17
CA THR A 44 0.04 6.82 -0.67
C THR A 44 0.10 7.45 0.72
N ILE A 45 -0.62 8.57 0.93
CA ILE A 45 -0.74 9.20 2.26
C ILE A 45 -1.37 8.23 3.27
N GLY A 46 -2.40 7.48 2.87
CA GLY A 46 -3.01 6.47 3.73
C GLY A 46 -2.03 5.36 4.13
N ASN A 47 -1.24 4.86 3.18
CA ASN A 47 -0.20 3.88 3.45
C ASN A 47 0.88 4.44 4.40
N LEU A 48 1.34 5.66 4.16
CA LEU A 48 2.33 6.34 5.02
C LEU A 48 1.79 6.59 6.43
N THR A 49 0.53 7.00 6.54
CA THR A 49 -0.13 7.21 7.84
C THR A 49 -0.23 5.91 8.63
N GLU A 50 -0.58 4.80 7.98
CA GLU A 50 -0.63 3.48 8.62
C GLU A 50 0.78 3.00 9.00
N GLY A 51 1.77 3.16 8.13
CA GLY A 51 3.16 2.87 8.43
C GLY A 51 3.68 3.67 9.63
N LEU A 52 3.37 4.96 9.68
CA LEU A 52 3.71 5.84 10.79
C LEU A 52 3.01 5.43 12.10
N ARG A 53 1.74 5.02 12.04
CA ARG A 53 1.00 4.50 13.20
C ARG A 53 1.67 3.27 13.77
N LEU A 54 2.05 2.33 12.92
CA LEU A 54 2.75 1.10 13.32
C LEU A 54 4.15 1.41 13.86
N TRP A 55 4.89 2.29 13.19
CA TRP A 55 6.23 2.70 13.63
C TRP A 55 6.20 3.34 15.02
N ARG A 56 5.19 4.15 15.35
CA ARG A 56 5.05 4.72 16.70
C ARG A 56 4.85 3.67 17.80
N LEU A 57 4.37 2.48 17.46
CA LEU A 57 4.26 1.34 18.39
C LEU A 57 5.58 0.55 18.50
N MET A 58 6.52 0.77 17.56
CA MET A 58 7.82 0.10 17.51
C MET A 58 8.89 1.07 16.97
N PRO A 59 9.26 2.12 17.74
CA PRO A 59 10.05 3.25 17.25
C PRO A 59 11.49 2.89 16.86
N ASP A 60 11.98 1.73 17.25
CA ASP A 60 13.28 1.19 16.85
C ASP A 60 13.25 0.52 15.48
N ALA A 61 12.08 0.29 14.91
CA ALA A 61 11.95 -0.34 13.60
C ALA A 61 12.46 0.58 12.48
N VAL A 62 12.96 -0.06 11.41
CA VAL A 62 13.35 0.61 10.17
C VAL A 62 12.17 0.63 9.21
N ILE A 63 11.88 1.78 8.66
CA ILE A 63 10.90 1.95 7.58
C ILE A 63 11.61 1.88 6.25
N ILE A 64 11.14 1.03 5.36
CA ILE A 64 11.56 0.96 3.96
C ILE A 64 10.41 1.54 3.14
N VAL A 65 10.65 2.59 2.39
CA VAL A 65 9.71 3.16 1.44
C VAL A 65 10.10 2.72 0.03
N SER A 66 9.14 2.17 -0.71
CA SER A 66 9.41 1.62 -2.05
C SER A 66 8.48 2.21 -3.10
N GLY A 67 9.07 2.76 -4.16
CA GLY A 67 8.39 3.35 -5.30
C GLY A 67 9.34 4.15 -6.17
N GLY A 68 9.45 3.76 -7.43
CA GLY A 68 10.41 4.31 -8.39
C GLY A 68 10.02 5.65 -8.99
N ILE A 69 10.56 5.90 -10.19
CA ILE A 69 10.42 7.15 -10.95
C ILE A 69 9.47 6.89 -12.13
N MET A 70 8.46 7.74 -12.31
CA MET A 70 7.56 7.65 -13.49
C MET A 70 8.17 8.30 -14.74
N ARG A 71 8.86 9.43 -14.58
CA ARG A 71 9.46 10.18 -15.69
C ARG A 71 10.93 10.43 -15.43
N LYS A 72 11.73 10.33 -16.47
CA LYS A 72 13.17 10.56 -16.40
C LYS A 72 13.48 11.98 -15.89
N GLY A 73 14.26 12.09 -14.82
CA GLY A 73 14.64 13.35 -14.21
C GLY A 73 13.79 13.81 -13.04
N GLU A 74 12.70 13.10 -12.73
CA GLU A 74 11.88 13.33 -11.53
C GLU A 74 12.46 12.62 -10.30
N GLN A 75 12.05 13.08 -9.12
CA GLN A 75 12.31 12.41 -7.85
C GLN A 75 11.52 11.11 -7.79
N SER A 76 12.06 10.07 -7.16
CA SER A 76 11.31 8.83 -6.96
C SER A 76 10.16 9.03 -5.96
N PHE A 77 9.09 8.27 -6.12
CA PHE A 77 7.98 8.28 -5.16
C PHE A 77 8.47 7.97 -3.75
N ALA A 78 9.39 7.03 -3.62
CA ALA A 78 9.99 6.68 -2.34
C ALA A 78 10.73 7.85 -1.69
N ALA A 79 11.39 8.72 -2.45
CA ALA A 79 12.04 9.90 -1.89
C ALA A 79 11.02 10.91 -1.33
N SER A 80 9.92 11.18 -2.07
CA SER A 80 8.82 12.03 -1.56
C SER A 80 8.12 11.41 -0.35
N MET A 81 8.02 10.08 -0.29
CA MET A 81 7.48 9.36 0.88
C MET A 81 8.41 9.50 2.09
N ALA A 82 9.72 9.42 1.90
CA ALA A 82 10.71 9.64 2.95
C ALA A 82 10.64 11.07 3.50
N ASP A 83 10.56 12.06 2.62
CA ASP A 83 10.40 13.48 3.01
C ASP A 83 9.14 13.67 3.87
N PHE A 84 8.03 13.05 3.50
CA PHE A 84 6.81 13.08 4.32
C PHE A 84 7.05 12.49 5.71
N LEU A 85 7.67 11.32 5.81
CA LEU A 85 7.92 10.66 7.10
C LEU A 85 8.86 11.47 7.98
N VAL A 86 9.91 12.08 7.42
CA VAL A 86 10.81 12.97 8.16
C VAL A 86 10.05 14.18 8.71
N GLN A 87 9.21 14.83 7.90
CA GLN A 87 8.38 15.94 8.35
C GLN A 87 7.34 15.52 9.43
N MET A 88 6.95 14.24 9.45
CA MET A 88 6.08 13.67 10.49
C MET A 88 6.85 13.16 11.73
N GLY A 89 8.16 13.40 11.80
CA GLY A 89 9.00 13.15 12.96
C GLY A 89 9.69 11.79 13.01
N VAL A 90 9.72 11.04 11.90
CA VAL A 90 10.54 9.81 11.82
C VAL A 90 12.00 10.23 11.59
N PRO A 91 12.96 9.75 12.40
CA PRO A 91 14.39 10.04 12.16
C PRO A 91 14.85 9.53 10.79
N GLY A 92 15.62 10.33 10.07
CA GLY A 92 16.05 9.98 8.72
C GLY A 92 16.94 8.73 8.63
N ASP A 93 17.68 8.41 9.69
CA ASP A 93 18.48 7.20 9.83
C ASP A 93 17.62 5.92 10.04
N ARG A 94 16.33 6.08 10.28
CA ARG A 94 15.33 4.99 10.36
C ARG A 94 14.56 4.77 9.06
N ILE A 95 14.91 5.49 7.99
CA ILE A 95 14.22 5.40 6.68
C ILE A 95 15.19 4.94 5.62
N LEU A 96 14.86 3.84 4.95
CA LEU A 96 15.56 3.35 3.77
C LEU A 96 14.70 3.58 2.53
N ILE A 97 15.32 4.04 1.45
CA ILE A 97 14.64 4.44 0.22
C ILE A 97 14.96 3.43 -0.88
N GLU A 98 13.92 2.78 -1.40
CA GLU A 98 13.96 2.02 -2.64
C GLU A 98 13.24 2.85 -3.73
N GLY A 99 13.98 3.45 -4.63
CA GLY A 99 13.48 4.41 -5.60
C GLY A 99 13.68 4.02 -7.07
N VAL A 100 13.94 2.73 -7.39
CA VAL A 100 14.22 2.30 -8.77
C VAL A 100 13.14 1.42 -9.39
N SER A 101 12.32 0.79 -8.58
CA SER A 101 11.25 -0.11 -8.99
C SER A 101 10.17 0.59 -9.84
N GLN A 102 9.63 -0.14 -10.83
CA GLN A 102 8.59 0.38 -11.73
C GLN A 102 7.25 -0.34 -11.58
N ASN A 103 7.20 -1.39 -10.78
CA ASN A 103 6.00 -2.18 -10.53
C ASN A 103 6.13 -2.97 -9.23
N THR A 104 5.02 -3.53 -8.76
CA THR A 104 4.97 -4.23 -7.47
C THR A 104 5.96 -5.40 -7.36
N TYR A 105 6.24 -6.13 -8.44
CA TYR A 105 7.23 -7.21 -8.41
C TYR A 105 8.64 -6.65 -8.14
N GLU A 106 9.00 -5.58 -8.82
CA GLU A 106 10.28 -4.91 -8.65
C GLU A 106 10.40 -4.23 -7.28
N ASN A 107 9.30 -3.69 -6.72
CA ASN A 107 9.31 -3.14 -5.36
C ASN A 107 9.86 -4.18 -4.36
N PHE A 108 9.41 -5.43 -4.43
CA PHE A 108 9.93 -6.48 -3.54
C PHE A 108 11.35 -6.89 -3.89
N LEU A 109 11.64 -7.10 -5.18
CA LEU A 109 12.97 -7.51 -5.62
C LEU A 109 14.04 -6.51 -5.20
N GLU A 110 13.80 -5.21 -5.40
CA GLU A 110 14.73 -4.15 -5.06
C GLU A 110 14.78 -3.84 -3.55
N SER A 111 13.71 -4.18 -2.81
CA SER A 111 13.69 -4.05 -1.35
C SER A 111 14.35 -5.22 -0.61
N GLU A 112 14.61 -6.35 -1.28
CA GLU A 112 15.16 -7.57 -0.67
C GLU A 112 16.47 -7.30 0.10
N LYS A 113 17.35 -6.48 -0.46
CA LYS A 113 18.62 -6.07 0.16
C LYS A 113 18.46 -5.36 1.52
N TYR A 114 17.31 -4.74 1.77
CA TYR A 114 16.99 -4.07 3.03
C TYR A 114 16.24 -4.99 3.99
N LEU A 115 15.51 -5.98 3.46
CA LEU A 115 14.72 -6.92 4.25
C LEU A 115 15.59 -8.06 4.82
N GLU A 116 16.69 -8.43 4.16
CA GLU A 116 17.69 -9.39 4.64
C GLU A 116 17.12 -10.77 5.00
N GLY A 117 16.01 -11.17 4.36
CA GLY A 117 15.31 -12.41 4.63
C GLY A 117 14.48 -12.43 5.91
N GLU A 118 14.44 -11.33 6.66
CA GLU A 118 13.68 -11.23 7.91
C GLU A 118 12.18 -11.02 7.69
N PRO A 119 11.32 -11.40 8.65
CA PRO A 119 9.92 -11.02 8.64
C PRO A 119 9.76 -9.49 8.70
N PHE A 120 8.80 -8.96 7.97
CA PHE A 120 8.53 -7.52 7.92
C PHE A 120 7.03 -7.24 7.83
N ILE A 121 6.62 -6.07 8.29
CA ILE A 121 5.26 -5.58 8.09
C ILE A 121 5.18 -4.97 6.68
N LEU A 122 4.22 -5.44 5.89
CA LEU A 122 3.93 -4.93 4.56
C LEU A 122 2.73 -3.99 4.61
N VAL A 123 2.96 -2.70 4.38
CA VAL A 123 1.90 -1.69 4.29
C VAL A 123 1.60 -1.39 2.82
N ALA A 124 0.37 -1.63 2.42
CA ALA A 124 -0.14 -1.33 1.08
C ALA A 124 -1.65 -1.05 1.15
N GLN A 125 -2.23 -0.52 0.07
CA GLN A 125 -3.68 -0.37 -0.01
C GLN A 125 -4.37 -1.73 0.18
N ALA A 126 -5.50 -1.74 0.88
CA ALA A 126 -6.26 -2.96 1.16
C ALA A 126 -6.65 -3.72 -0.13
N CYS A 127 -7.00 -3.01 -1.20
CA CYS A 127 -7.33 -3.63 -2.48
C CYS A 127 -6.11 -4.25 -3.20
N ASP A 128 -4.90 -3.73 -2.98
CA ASP A 128 -3.67 -4.19 -3.63
C ASP A 128 -2.99 -5.32 -2.84
N MET A 129 -3.38 -5.48 -1.57
CA MET A 129 -2.72 -6.38 -0.62
C MET A 129 -2.67 -7.82 -1.12
N ARG A 130 -3.73 -8.32 -1.76
CA ARG A 130 -3.76 -9.69 -2.35
C ARG A 130 -2.60 -9.90 -3.31
N ARG A 131 -2.40 -8.97 -4.25
CA ARG A 131 -1.34 -9.04 -5.26
C ARG A 131 0.04 -8.88 -4.62
N ALA A 132 0.20 -7.91 -3.71
CA ALA A 132 1.45 -7.66 -3.02
C ALA A 132 1.91 -8.87 -2.19
N MET A 133 1.00 -9.46 -1.41
CA MET A 133 1.27 -10.66 -0.62
C MET A 133 1.63 -11.89 -1.49
N ALA A 134 0.94 -12.05 -2.64
CA ALA A 134 1.24 -13.15 -3.55
C ALA A 134 2.64 -13.03 -4.14
N VAL A 135 3.05 -11.83 -4.54
CA VAL A 135 4.41 -11.55 -5.04
C VAL A 135 5.46 -11.81 -3.96
N ALA A 136 5.30 -11.24 -2.76
CA ALA A 136 6.26 -11.39 -1.68
C ALA A 136 6.47 -12.88 -1.31
N ARG A 137 5.37 -13.64 -1.19
CA ARG A 137 5.44 -15.09 -0.91
C ARG A 137 6.12 -15.87 -2.04
N LYS A 138 5.87 -15.51 -3.28
CA LYS A 138 6.53 -16.14 -4.46
C LYS A 138 8.03 -15.91 -4.43
N LEU A 139 8.49 -14.78 -3.94
CA LEU A 139 9.90 -14.46 -3.74
C LEU A 139 10.49 -15.07 -2.46
N GLY A 140 9.74 -15.90 -1.72
CA GLY A 140 10.19 -16.54 -0.49
C GLY A 140 10.25 -15.62 0.72
N MET A 141 9.71 -14.41 0.65
CA MET A 141 9.69 -13.43 1.74
C MET A 141 8.63 -13.76 2.79
N GLN A 142 8.75 -13.15 3.97
CA GLN A 142 7.87 -13.37 5.13
C GLN A 142 7.08 -12.10 5.49
N PRO A 143 6.14 -11.63 4.64
CA PRO A 143 5.36 -10.43 4.89
C PRO A 143 4.25 -10.67 5.92
N VAL A 144 4.10 -9.73 6.86
CA VAL A 144 2.93 -9.59 7.73
C VAL A 144 2.05 -8.49 7.15
N PRO A 145 0.83 -8.79 6.67
CA PRO A 145 0.00 -7.81 5.99
C PRO A 145 -0.52 -6.74 6.96
N ALA A 146 -0.39 -5.49 6.59
CA ALA A 146 -0.99 -4.33 7.22
C ALA A 146 -1.75 -3.51 6.17
N PRO A 147 -2.96 -3.93 5.78
CA PRO A 147 -3.75 -3.24 4.78
C PRO A 147 -4.16 -1.85 5.27
N ALA A 148 -3.98 -0.85 4.41
CA ALA A 148 -4.34 0.53 4.64
C ALA A 148 -5.36 1.02 3.60
N SER A 149 -5.85 2.25 3.74
CA SER A 149 -6.67 2.92 2.71
C SER A 149 -7.88 2.10 2.26
N PHE A 150 -8.62 1.53 3.19
CA PHE A 150 -9.88 0.85 2.90
C PHE A 150 -10.88 1.83 2.27
N ARG A 151 -11.51 1.43 1.16
CA ARG A 151 -12.44 2.28 0.40
C ARG A 151 -13.89 1.83 0.50
N VAL A 152 -14.12 0.54 0.75
CA VAL A 152 -15.44 -0.08 0.68
C VAL A 152 -15.77 -0.84 1.95
N ARG A 153 -14.87 -1.66 2.46
CA ARG A 153 -15.09 -2.57 3.59
C ARG A 153 -15.70 -1.86 4.80
N GLN A 154 -15.20 -0.68 5.15
CA GLN A 154 -15.69 0.11 6.28
C GLN A 154 -17.17 0.48 6.17
N HIS A 155 -17.71 0.64 4.95
CA HIS A 155 -19.10 0.98 4.70
C HIS A 155 -20.05 -0.22 4.84
N PHE A 156 -19.52 -1.45 4.84
CA PHE A 156 -20.24 -2.70 4.95
C PHE A 156 -20.05 -3.39 6.30
N SER A 157 -19.05 -2.94 7.08
CA SER A 157 -18.76 -3.49 8.40
C SER A 157 -19.95 -3.33 9.34
N GLY A 158 -20.33 -4.41 10.03
CA GLY A 158 -21.45 -4.42 10.98
C GLY A 158 -22.84 -4.42 10.36
N LEU A 159 -22.98 -4.43 9.04
CA LEU A 159 -24.28 -4.50 8.37
C LEU A 159 -24.75 -5.96 8.20
N SER A 160 -26.05 -6.19 8.42
CA SER A 160 -26.68 -7.47 8.04
C SER A 160 -26.61 -7.68 6.53
N THR A 161 -26.62 -8.94 6.09
CA THR A 161 -26.55 -9.33 4.67
C THR A 161 -27.60 -8.60 3.81
N GLY A 162 -28.83 -8.45 4.30
CA GLY A 162 -29.88 -7.72 3.58
C GLY A 162 -29.55 -6.24 3.35
N ARG A 163 -28.95 -5.58 4.34
CA ARG A 163 -28.50 -4.17 4.21
C ARG A 163 -27.28 -4.06 3.30
N GLN A 164 -26.40 -5.04 3.29
CA GLN A 164 -25.26 -5.07 2.35
C GLN A 164 -25.76 -5.15 0.90
N ILE A 165 -26.72 -6.05 0.62
CA ILE A 165 -27.33 -6.19 -0.70
C ILE A 165 -28.02 -4.88 -1.12
N LEU A 166 -28.79 -4.26 -0.22
CA LEU A 166 -29.45 -2.99 -0.50
C LEU A 166 -28.46 -1.89 -0.87
N ARG A 167 -27.37 -1.75 -0.14
CA ARG A 167 -26.29 -0.77 -0.48
C ARG A 167 -25.64 -1.02 -1.81
N VAL A 168 -25.43 -2.28 -2.19
CA VAL A 168 -24.93 -2.63 -3.52
C VAL A 168 -25.93 -2.17 -4.58
N PHE A 169 -27.23 -2.43 -4.41
CA PHE A 169 -28.27 -1.95 -5.32
C PHE A 169 -28.32 -0.42 -5.41
N GLU A 170 -28.28 0.28 -4.29
CA GLU A 170 -28.22 1.75 -4.25
C GLU A 170 -27.04 2.28 -5.06
N SER A 171 -25.86 1.63 -4.98
CA SER A 171 -24.68 2.04 -5.74
C SER A 171 -24.82 1.89 -7.26
N PHE A 172 -25.69 1.00 -7.74
CA PHE A 172 -26.02 0.85 -9.16
C PHE A 172 -27.06 1.87 -9.61
N ILE A 173 -28.01 2.21 -8.75
CA ILE A 173 -29.11 3.15 -9.10
C ILE A 173 -28.60 4.60 -9.09
N TYR A 174 -27.68 4.94 -8.17
CA TYR A 174 -27.10 6.26 -8.07
C TYR A 174 -25.63 6.26 -8.55
N PRO A 175 -25.40 6.42 -9.87
CA PRO A 175 -24.04 6.51 -10.37
C PRO A 175 -23.33 7.73 -9.75
N SER A 176 -22.17 7.49 -9.15
CA SER A 176 -21.33 8.54 -8.58
C SER A 176 -19.90 8.40 -9.12
N PRO A 177 -19.12 9.48 -9.17
CA PRO A 177 -17.70 9.42 -9.51
C PRO A 177 -16.93 8.43 -8.64
N ASP A 178 -17.27 8.32 -7.34
CA ASP A 178 -16.68 7.36 -6.42
C ASP A 178 -16.93 5.91 -6.81
N ASN A 179 -18.16 5.58 -7.23
CA ASN A 179 -18.50 4.24 -7.67
C ASN A 179 -17.75 3.86 -8.95
N LEU A 180 -17.63 4.79 -9.89
CA LEU A 180 -16.86 4.58 -11.12
C LEU A 180 -15.36 4.36 -10.79
N SER A 181 -14.80 5.18 -9.92
CA SER A 181 -13.42 5.04 -9.45
C SER A 181 -13.19 3.67 -8.78
N ARG A 182 -14.12 3.22 -7.93
CA ARG A 182 -14.04 1.89 -7.28
C ARG A 182 -14.06 0.74 -8.28
N ILE A 183 -14.87 0.84 -9.33
CA ILE A 183 -14.92 -0.15 -10.42
C ILE A 183 -13.59 -0.17 -11.17
N GLN A 184 -13.06 1.00 -11.54
CA GLN A 184 -11.78 1.14 -12.23
C GLN A 184 -10.63 0.51 -11.41
N TRP A 185 -10.56 0.79 -10.11
CA TRP A 185 -9.54 0.21 -9.22
C TRP A 185 -9.69 -1.30 -9.10
N ALA A 186 -10.91 -1.81 -8.93
CA ALA A 186 -11.14 -3.25 -8.86
C ALA A 186 -10.69 -3.95 -10.16
N TYR A 187 -11.05 -3.37 -11.31
CA TYR A 187 -10.62 -3.89 -12.60
C TYR A 187 -9.09 -3.90 -12.74
N HIS A 188 -8.43 -2.81 -12.37
CA HIS A 188 -6.97 -2.71 -12.38
C HIS A 188 -6.31 -3.82 -11.55
N GLU A 189 -6.79 -4.05 -10.33
CA GLU A 189 -6.21 -5.06 -9.45
C GLU A 189 -6.46 -6.50 -9.92
N TYR A 190 -7.66 -6.81 -10.41
CA TYR A 190 -7.92 -8.13 -10.99
C TYR A 190 -7.08 -8.36 -12.27
N ALA A 191 -7.01 -7.38 -13.16
CA ALA A 191 -6.19 -7.46 -14.37
C ALA A 191 -4.70 -7.62 -14.01
N GLY A 192 -4.20 -6.84 -13.05
CA GLY A 192 -2.83 -6.92 -12.55
C GLY A 192 -2.52 -8.28 -11.92
N TYR A 193 -3.43 -8.80 -11.09
CA TYR A 193 -3.28 -10.12 -10.49
C TYR A 193 -3.16 -11.23 -11.53
N TYR A 194 -4.09 -11.29 -12.50
CA TYR A 194 -4.05 -12.29 -13.57
C TYR A 194 -2.85 -12.12 -14.50
N TRP A 195 -2.44 -10.88 -14.80
CA TRP A 195 -1.23 -10.60 -15.56
C TRP A 195 0.03 -11.13 -14.85
N TYR A 196 0.16 -10.93 -13.53
CA TYR A 196 1.28 -11.45 -12.76
C TYR A 196 1.27 -12.98 -12.70
N ARG A 197 0.09 -13.58 -12.58
CA ARG A 197 -0.07 -15.03 -12.65
C ARG A 197 0.38 -15.57 -14.00
N PHE A 198 -0.04 -14.95 -15.10
CA PHE A 198 0.37 -15.34 -16.44
C PHE A 198 1.89 -15.22 -16.65
N ARG A 199 2.51 -14.22 -16.06
CA ARG A 199 3.97 -13.98 -16.11
C ARG A 199 4.76 -14.83 -15.12
N GLY A 200 4.14 -15.66 -14.30
CA GLY A 200 4.81 -16.50 -13.29
C GLY A 200 5.41 -15.69 -12.12
N ARG A 201 4.91 -14.47 -11.90
CA ARG A 201 5.36 -13.59 -10.81
C ARG A 201 4.61 -13.81 -9.48
N ILE A 202 3.54 -14.61 -9.52
CA ILE A 202 2.75 -15.08 -8.38
C ILE A 202 2.30 -16.51 -8.60
#